data_a8d5d3b2e47d31c26917769f22eef68b
#
_entry.id   a8d5d3b2e47d31c26917769f22eef68b
#
_cell.length_a   1.000
_cell.length_b   1.000
_cell.length_c   1.000
_cell.angle_alpha   90.00
_cell.angle_beta   90.00
_cell.angle_gamma   90.00
#
_symmetry.space_group_name_H-M   'P 1'
#
loop_
_entity.id
_entity.type
_entity.pdbx_description
1 polymer ?
#
loop_
_entity_poly.entity_id
_entity_poly.type
_entity_poly.pdbx_seq_one_letter_code
_entity_poly.pdbx_strand_id
1 'polypeptide(L)'
;TVTMNLSVIFNLRGINLTLSAACASGSHAIGMGYLMIRQGLQERVVCGGAQEVNLYSVGSFDGLGAFSKRESDPAAASRPFDKDRDGLVPSGGAATVILESYDSAVRRGAAILGEVAGYGFSSNGEHISVPNVDGPRRSLLRCLADAGMQPEEIPYVNAHATSTPLGDYNEALAIDEVFGANKPYVASTKSMTGHEMWMAGASEIVYSMLMMEHGFIAPNINFAQGDEATSKLNIPARKVDLAFDRFLSNSFGFGGTNSTLIIKKCK
;
A
#
# COMPACT_ATOMS: atom_id res chain seq x y z
N THR A 1 17.60 -8.65 -9.40
CA THR A 1 18.68 -7.91 -10.10
C THR A 1 18.68 -6.41 -9.80
N VAL A 2 17.53 -5.75 -9.52
CA VAL A 2 17.50 -4.32 -9.17
C VAL A 2 18.35 -4.02 -7.94
N THR A 3 18.19 -4.79 -6.87
CA THR A 3 18.94 -4.62 -5.62
C THR A 3 20.45 -4.76 -5.82
N MET A 4 20.89 -5.70 -6.67
CA MET A 4 22.30 -5.90 -6.99
C MET A 4 22.88 -4.69 -7.74
N ASN A 5 22.17 -4.15 -8.72
CA ASN A 5 22.60 -2.96 -9.46
C ASN A 5 22.70 -1.75 -8.54
N LEU A 6 21.68 -1.52 -7.69
CA LEU A 6 21.69 -0.41 -6.74
C LEU A 6 22.85 -0.53 -5.74
N SER A 7 23.15 -1.74 -5.25
CA SER A 7 24.26 -1.94 -4.32
C SER A 7 25.62 -1.62 -4.95
N VAL A 8 25.82 -1.95 -6.23
CA VAL A 8 27.06 -1.62 -6.96
C VAL A 8 27.14 -0.12 -7.25
N ILE A 9 26.06 0.48 -7.79
CA ILE A 9 26.02 1.90 -8.18
C ILE A 9 26.28 2.80 -6.97
N PHE A 10 25.65 2.50 -5.84
CA PHE A 10 25.73 3.31 -4.62
C PHE A 10 26.72 2.77 -3.58
N ASN A 11 27.51 1.74 -3.92
CA ASN A 11 28.48 1.12 -3.02
C ASN A 11 27.86 0.73 -1.65
N LEU A 12 26.67 0.14 -1.69
CA LEU A 12 25.97 -0.33 -0.48
C LEU A 12 26.58 -1.67 -0.05
N ARG A 13 26.99 -1.78 1.21
CA ARG A 13 27.75 -2.93 1.73
C ARG A 13 27.01 -3.73 2.80
N GLY A 14 25.77 -3.36 3.12
CA GLY A 14 24.94 -4.06 4.08
C GLY A 14 24.20 -5.26 3.48
N ILE A 15 23.09 -5.63 4.12
CA ILE A 15 22.21 -6.70 3.64
C ILE A 15 21.64 -6.32 2.27
N ASN A 16 21.77 -7.24 1.30
CA ASN A 16 21.24 -7.09 -0.04
C ASN A 16 20.38 -8.31 -0.37
N LEU A 17 19.06 -8.11 -0.44
CA LEU A 17 18.11 -9.18 -0.73
C LEU A 17 16.90 -8.65 -1.49
N THR A 18 16.19 -9.55 -2.16
CA THR A 18 14.93 -9.28 -2.82
C THR A 18 13.82 -10.05 -2.09
N LEU A 19 12.75 -9.35 -1.73
CA LEU A 19 11.55 -9.95 -1.13
C LEU A 19 10.51 -10.21 -2.21
N SER A 20 9.86 -11.36 -2.13
CA SER A 20 8.75 -11.74 -3.00
C SER A 20 7.52 -12.06 -2.15
N ALA A 21 6.51 -11.22 -2.25
CA ALA A 21 5.24 -11.33 -1.56
C ALA A 21 4.08 -10.82 -2.47
N ALA A 22 4.14 -11.21 -3.74
CA ALA A 22 3.22 -10.73 -4.77
C ALA A 22 3.02 -9.20 -4.69
N CYS A 23 1.77 -8.72 -4.77
CA CYS A 23 1.44 -7.29 -4.75
C CYS A 23 1.86 -6.56 -3.45
N ALA A 24 2.15 -7.29 -2.37
CA ALA A 24 2.60 -6.72 -1.10
C ALA A 24 4.14 -6.57 -1.00
N SER A 25 4.92 -6.98 -2.01
CA SER A 25 6.39 -7.02 -1.95
C SER A 25 7.02 -5.67 -1.58
N GLY A 26 6.58 -4.57 -2.21
CA GLY A 26 7.12 -3.23 -1.94
C GLY A 26 6.86 -2.76 -0.52
N SER A 27 5.66 -3.01 0.00
CA SER A 27 5.29 -2.70 1.38
C SER A 27 6.06 -3.56 2.38
N HIS A 28 6.18 -4.87 2.14
CA HIS A 28 7.00 -5.77 2.96
C HIS A 28 8.48 -5.37 2.94
N ALA A 29 9.01 -4.89 1.81
CA ALA A 29 10.40 -4.41 1.75
C ALA A 29 10.65 -3.24 2.72
N ILE A 30 9.70 -2.31 2.80
CA ILE A 30 9.75 -1.19 3.76
C ILE A 30 9.59 -1.71 5.19
N GLY A 31 8.60 -2.57 5.45
CA GLY A 31 8.37 -3.16 6.77
C GLY A 31 9.55 -3.98 7.29
N MET A 32 10.20 -4.76 6.44
CA MET A 32 11.42 -5.51 6.79
C MET A 32 12.60 -4.59 7.06
N GLY A 33 12.78 -3.54 6.24
CA GLY A 33 13.78 -2.50 6.50
C GLY A 33 13.59 -1.82 7.85
N TYR A 34 12.34 -1.50 8.19
CA TYR A 34 11.97 -0.96 9.50
C TYR A 34 12.37 -1.92 10.64
N LEU A 35 12.05 -3.22 10.53
CA LEU A 35 12.43 -4.21 11.54
C LEU A 35 13.95 -4.36 11.67
N MET A 36 14.68 -4.36 10.55
CA MET A 36 16.15 -4.45 10.57
C MET A 36 16.79 -3.26 11.31
N ILE A 37 16.29 -2.05 11.08
CA ILE A 37 16.79 -0.85 11.77
C ILE A 37 16.41 -0.91 13.26
N ARG A 38 15.17 -1.23 13.58
CA ARG A 38 14.66 -1.31 14.96
C ARG A 38 15.44 -2.32 15.81
N GLN A 39 15.91 -3.41 15.19
CA GLN A 39 16.74 -4.44 15.86
C GLN A 39 18.24 -4.14 15.81
N GLY A 40 18.67 -3.02 15.26
CA GLY A 40 20.07 -2.63 15.16
C GLY A 40 20.89 -3.43 14.15
N LEU A 41 20.24 -4.21 13.27
CA LEU A 41 20.94 -4.99 12.24
C LEU A 41 21.49 -4.12 11.11
N GLN A 42 20.82 -3.00 10.83
CA GLN A 42 21.24 -1.99 9.85
C GLN A 42 20.95 -0.59 10.42
N GLU A 43 21.78 0.39 10.11
CA GLU A 43 21.55 1.79 10.45
C GLU A 43 20.73 2.52 9.38
N ARG A 44 20.93 2.09 8.10
CA ARG A 44 20.21 2.62 6.93
C ARG A 44 19.87 1.48 5.98
N VAL A 45 18.69 1.56 5.35
CA VAL A 45 18.25 0.57 4.36
C VAL A 45 17.56 1.29 3.21
N VAL A 46 17.96 0.98 2.00
CA VAL A 46 17.24 1.40 0.78
C VAL A 46 16.16 0.36 0.50
N CYS A 47 14.90 0.75 0.59
CA CYS A 47 13.74 -0.11 0.43
C CYS A 47 12.88 0.36 -0.73
N GLY A 48 12.17 -0.54 -1.39
CA GLY A 48 11.27 -0.15 -2.45
C GLY A 48 10.91 -1.31 -3.36
N GLY A 49 10.46 -0.97 -4.55
CA GLY A 49 10.10 -1.93 -5.58
C GLY A 49 10.25 -1.35 -6.97
N ALA A 50 10.33 -2.23 -7.95
CA ALA A 50 10.32 -1.89 -9.36
C ALA A 50 9.54 -2.95 -10.13
N GLN A 51 8.74 -2.51 -11.09
CA GLN A 51 7.92 -3.36 -11.95
C GLN A 51 7.94 -2.85 -13.39
N GLU A 52 8.24 -3.76 -14.29
CA GLU A 52 8.09 -3.56 -15.72
C GLU A 52 6.78 -4.19 -16.20
N VAL A 53 6.02 -3.44 -17.00
CA VAL A 53 4.86 -3.99 -17.71
C VAL A 53 5.36 -4.74 -18.93
N ASN A 54 5.26 -6.07 -18.92
CA ASN A 54 5.68 -6.91 -20.04
C ASN A 54 4.70 -8.04 -20.29
N LEU A 55 4.82 -8.69 -21.46
CA LEU A 55 3.88 -9.71 -21.92
C LEU A 55 3.72 -10.86 -20.91
N TYR A 56 4.79 -11.28 -20.24
CA TYR A 56 4.74 -12.42 -19.32
C TYR A 56 4.02 -12.09 -18.01
N SER A 57 4.29 -10.91 -17.44
CA SER A 57 3.61 -10.46 -16.23
C SER A 57 2.13 -10.17 -16.51
N VAL A 58 1.80 -9.55 -17.64
CA VAL A 58 0.41 -9.29 -18.06
C VAL A 58 -0.33 -10.57 -18.37
N GLY A 59 0.26 -11.48 -19.18
CA GLY A 59 -0.37 -12.72 -19.60
C GLY A 59 -0.73 -13.66 -18.45
N SER A 60 0.03 -13.68 -17.35
CA SER A 60 -0.30 -14.50 -16.19
C SER A 60 -1.56 -14.03 -15.46
N PHE A 61 -1.77 -12.71 -15.34
CA PHE A 61 -2.98 -12.14 -14.74
C PHE A 61 -4.19 -12.20 -15.68
N ASP A 62 -3.96 -12.07 -17.00
CA ASP A 62 -5.01 -12.27 -18.01
C ASP A 62 -5.55 -13.70 -17.96
N GLY A 63 -4.66 -14.70 -17.88
CA GLY A 63 -5.04 -16.10 -17.70
C GLY A 63 -5.83 -16.39 -16.43
N LEU A 64 -5.71 -15.57 -15.39
CA LEU A 64 -6.51 -15.63 -14.16
C LEU A 64 -7.85 -14.86 -14.29
N GLY A 65 -8.08 -14.15 -15.39
CA GLY A 65 -9.25 -13.29 -15.57
C GLY A 65 -9.32 -12.11 -14.59
N ALA A 66 -8.14 -11.63 -14.13
CA ALA A 66 -8.06 -10.59 -13.11
C ALA A 66 -8.20 -9.16 -13.67
N PHE A 67 -8.08 -8.99 -14.98
CA PHE A 67 -8.13 -7.67 -15.63
C PHE A 67 -9.55 -7.18 -15.89
N SER A 68 -9.70 -5.86 -15.83
CA SER A 68 -10.90 -5.16 -16.30
C SER A 68 -11.10 -5.44 -17.81
N LYS A 69 -12.35 -5.65 -18.20
CA LYS A 69 -12.78 -5.85 -19.59
C LYS A 69 -13.37 -4.59 -20.20
N ARG A 70 -13.20 -3.43 -19.56
CA ARG A 70 -13.77 -2.15 -20.00
C ARG A 70 -12.93 -1.50 -21.10
N GLU A 71 -12.77 -2.20 -22.23
CA GLU A 71 -11.96 -1.75 -23.36
C GLU A 71 -12.57 -0.56 -24.10
N SER A 72 -13.91 -0.44 -24.07
CA SER A 72 -14.62 0.67 -24.72
C SER A 72 -14.45 2.03 -24.01
N ASP A 73 -14.07 2.01 -22.73
CA ASP A 73 -13.81 3.23 -21.92
C ASP A 73 -12.66 2.95 -20.93
N PRO A 74 -11.41 2.87 -21.42
CA PRO A 74 -10.26 2.50 -20.61
C PRO A 74 -9.95 3.52 -19.51
N ALA A 75 -10.34 4.77 -19.67
CA ALA A 75 -10.15 5.79 -18.63
C ALA A 75 -11.02 5.55 -17.40
N ALA A 76 -12.14 4.83 -17.55
CA ALA A 76 -13.04 4.44 -16.46
C ALA A 76 -12.83 2.99 -15.97
N ALA A 77 -11.78 2.30 -16.45
CA ALA A 77 -11.56 0.88 -16.14
C ALA A 77 -11.10 0.67 -14.69
N SER A 78 -10.09 1.42 -14.23
CA SER A 78 -9.67 1.36 -12.83
C SER A 78 -10.63 2.17 -11.96
N ARG A 79 -11.44 1.47 -11.18
CA ARG A 79 -12.50 2.06 -10.35
C ARG A 79 -12.62 1.38 -8.97
N PRO A 80 -11.57 1.45 -8.16
CA PRO A 80 -11.56 0.81 -6.86
C PRO A 80 -12.81 1.14 -6.03
N PHE A 81 -13.35 0.13 -5.36
CA PHE A 81 -14.54 0.21 -4.50
C PHE A 81 -15.87 0.52 -5.20
N ASP A 82 -15.87 0.91 -6.46
CA ASP A 82 -17.12 1.14 -7.20
C ASP A 82 -17.89 -0.17 -7.42
N LYS A 83 -19.21 -0.10 -7.38
CA LYS A 83 -20.07 -1.29 -7.54
C LYS A 83 -19.92 -1.96 -8.92
N ASP A 84 -19.55 -1.18 -9.93
CA ASP A 84 -19.41 -1.64 -11.32
C ASP A 84 -17.95 -1.97 -11.67
N ARG A 85 -17.07 -2.17 -10.65
CA ARG A 85 -15.68 -2.61 -10.86
C ARG A 85 -15.65 -4.04 -11.39
N ASP A 86 -14.77 -4.32 -12.32
CA ASP A 86 -14.72 -5.60 -13.03
C ASP A 86 -13.33 -6.22 -13.11
N GLY A 87 -12.32 -5.58 -12.54
CA GLY A 87 -10.95 -6.07 -12.52
C GLY A 87 -9.92 -4.96 -12.44
N LEU A 88 -8.67 -5.35 -12.31
CA LEU A 88 -7.54 -4.42 -12.22
C LEU A 88 -7.07 -3.94 -13.60
N VAL A 89 -6.39 -2.80 -13.63
CA VAL A 89 -5.64 -2.30 -14.79
C VAL A 89 -4.15 -2.40 -14.45
N PRO A 90 -3.34 -3.19 -15.20
CA PRO A 90 -1.93 -3.34 -14.90
C PRO A 90 -1.15 -2.08 -15.24
N SER A 91 -0.20 -1.75 -14.39
CA SER A 91 0.78 -0.67 -14.61
C SER A 91 2.14 -1.04 -14.02
N GLY A 92 3.10 -0.14 -14.11
CA GLY A 92 4.44 -0.37 -13.58
C GLY A 92 5.15 0.93 -13.26
N GLY A 93 6.38 0.79 -12.78
CA GLY A 93 7.22 1.91 -12.37
C GLY A 93 8.28 1.47 -11.38
N ALA A 94 8.81 2.43 -10.63
CA ALA A 94 9.74 2.19 -9.53
C ALA A 94 9.56 3.26 -8.45
N ALA A 95 9.63 2.83 -7.20
CA ALA A 95 9.65 3.73 -6.05
C ALA A 95 10.64 3.22 -5.01
N THR A 96 11.33 4.14 -4.37
CA THR A 96 12.35 3.82 -3.37
C THR A 96 12.27 4.82 -2.23
N VAL A 97 12.38 4.31 -1.00
CA VAL A 97 12.53 5.09 0.22
C VAL A 97 13.84 4.70 0.91
N ILE A 98 14.46 5.66 1.58
CA ILE A 98 15.63 5.42 2.42
C ILE A 98 15.14 5.48 3.87
N LEU A 99 15.18 4.34 4.54
CA LEU A 99 14.95 4.24 5.97
C LEU A 99 16.27 4.44 6.71
N GLU A 100 16.22 5.14 7.84
CA GLU A 100 17.38 5.41 8.66
C GLU A 100 16.98 5.47 10.13
N SER A 101 17.86 5.04 11.04
CA SER A 101 17.62 5.23 12.47
C SER A 101 17.57 6.74 12.79
N TYR A 102 16.68 7.14 13.70
CA TYR A 102 16.51 8.53 14.08
C TYR A 102 17.83 9.19 14.49
N ASP A 103 18.61 8.53 15.34
CA ASP A 103 19.89 9.04 15.81
C ASP A 103 20.90 9.27 14.68
N SER A 104 20.93 8.39 13.69
CA SER A 104 21.79 8.54 12.52
C SER A 104 21.35 9.74 11.67
N ALA A 105 20.04 9.87 11.40
CA ALA A 105 19.48 10.97 10.65
C ALA A 105 19.78 12.34 11.30
N VAL A 106 19.58 12.43 12.60
CA VAL A 106 19.86 13.65 13.39
C VAL A 106 21.36 13.97 13.37
N ARG A 107 22.23 12.98 13.63
CA ARG A 107 23.70 13.20 13.65
C ARG A 107 24.23 13.80 12.34
N ARG A 108 23.66 13.46 11.20
CA ARG A 108 24.08 13.99 9.88
C ARG A 108 23.27 15.20 9.40
N GLY A 109 22.30 15.68 10.18
CA GLY A 109 21.43 16.79 9.79
C GLY A 109 20.48 16.48 8.62
N ALA A 110 19.97 15.25 8.56
CA ALA A 110 19.06 14.85 7.50
C ALA A 110 17.71 15.56 7.62
N ALA A 111 17.09 15.88 6.47
CA ALA A 111 15.67 16.21 6.41
C ALA A 111 14.85 14.91 6.61
N ILE A 112 14.18 14.78 7.75
CA ILE A 112 13.35 13.64 8.06
C ILE A 112 11.94 13.92 7.50
N LEU A 113 11.53 13.14 6.50
CA LEU A 113 10.24 13.32 5.83
C LEU A 113 9.08 12.68 6.61
N GLY A 114 9.35 11.67 7.41
CA GLY A 114 8.37 10.97 8.21
C GLY A 114 8.99 9.80 8.98
N GLU A 115 8.19 9.14 9.78
CA GLU A 115 8.57 7.99 10.60
C GLU A 115 7.68 6.80 10.24
N VAL A 116 8.26 5.63 10.02
CA VAL A 116 7.53 4.36 10.01
C VAL A 116 7.17 4.05 11.45
N ALA A 117 5.91 4.30 11.81
CA ALA A 117 5.43 4.15 13.19
C ALA A 117 4.97 2.73 13.51
N GLY A 118 4.53 1.98 12.51
CA GLY A 118 4.08 0.61 12.70
C GLY A 118 4.11 -0.20 11.43
N TYR A 119 4.30 -1.51 11.60
CA TYR A 119 4.25 -2.52 10.55
C TYR A 119 3.46 -3.73 11.00
N GLY A 120 2.38 -4.03 10.29
CA GLY A 120 1.56 -5.21 10.48
C GLY A 120 1.65 -6.15 9.29
N PHE A 121 1.63 -7.44 9.55
CA PHE A 121 1.65 -8.46 8.51
C PHE A 121 0.86 -9.69 8.92
N SER A 122 0.34 -10.41 7.94
CA SER A 122 -0.38 -11.67 8.13
C SER A 122 -0.37 -12.52 6.87
N SER A 123 -0.80 -13.75 6.99
CA SER A 123 -1.08 -14.62 5.85
C SER A 123 -2.49 -15.19 5.98
N ASN A 124 -3.23 -15.29 4.87
CA ASN A 124 -4.59 -15.83 4.89
C ASN A 124 -4.62 -17.32 5.26
N GLY A 125 -3.64 -18.08 4.75
CA GLY A 125 -3.52 -19.51 5.04
C GLY A 125 -4.57 -20.39 4.38
N GLU A 126 -5.29 -19.86 3.37
CA GLU A 126 -6.41 -20.55 2.69
C GLU A 126 -6.09 -20.77 1.21
N HIS A 127 -6.66 -19.99 0.34
CA HIS A 127 -6.54 -20.15 -1.10
C HIS A 127 -5.55 -19.16 -1.72
N ILE A 128 -4.84 -19.58 -2.78
CA ILE A 128 -3.79 -18.76 -3.40
C ILE A 128 -4.32 -17.47 -4.05
N SER A 129 -5.53 -17.47 -4.59
CA SER A 129 -6.08 -16.32 -5.33
C SER A 129 -7.40 -15.79 -4.77
N VAL A 130 -7.99 -16.47 -3.78
CA VAL A 130 -9.26 -16.03 -3.17
C VAL A 130 -8.94 -15.18 -1.93
N PRO A 131 -9.29 -13.90 -1.92
CA PRO A 131 -9.11 -13.04 -0.76
C PRO A 131 -10.10 -13.41 0.35
N ASN A 132 -9.74 -13.11 1.61
CA ASN A 132 -10.63 -13.19 2.75
C ASN A 132 -10.55 -11.91 3.58
N VAL A 133 -11.42 -11.76 4.57
CA VAL A 133 -11.48 -10.59 5.46
C VAL A 133 -10.47 -10.70 6.60
N ASP A 134 -10.25 -11.90 7.14
CA ASP A 134 -9.48 -12.10 8.37
C ASP A 134 -7.99 -11.77 8.21
N GLY A 135 -7.37 -12.13 7.08
CA GLY A 135 -5.96 -11.82 6.81
C GLY A 135 -5.68 -10.30 6.85
N PRO A 136 -6.34 -9.50 6.00
CA PRO A 136 -6.28 -8.04 6.04
C PRO A 136 -6.56 -7.47 7.43
N ARG A 137 -7.64 -7.90 8.09
CA ARG A 137 -7.99 -7.45 9.44
C ARG A 137 -6.87 -7.68 10.45
N ARG A 138 -6.25 -8.86 10.45
CA ARG A 138 -5.12 -9.17 11.33
C ARG A 138 -3.90 -8.29 11.04
N SER A 139 -3.63 -7.98 9.77
CA SER A 139 -2.54 -7.09 9.38
C SER A 139 -2.77 -5.67 9.91
N LEU A 140 -3.99 -5.14 9.74
CA LEU A 140 -4.41 -3.83 10.26
C LEU A 140 -4.24 -3.74 11.78
N LEU A 141 -4.82 -4.69 12.52
CA LEU A 141 -4.76 -4.72 13.99
C LEU A 141 -3.31 -4.83 14.51
N ARG A 142 -2.48 -5.66 13.87
CA ARG A 142 -1.06 -5.76 14.24
C ARG A 142 -0.29 -4.47 13.99
N CYS A 143 -0.59 -3.79 12.89
CA CYS A 143 0.05 -2.51 12.57
C CYS A 143 -0.31 -1.43 13.58
N LEU A 144 -1.59 -1.31 13.95
CA LEU A 144 -2.05 -0.40 15.00
C LEU A 144 -1.40 -0.72 16.34
N ALA A 145 -1.34 -2.00 16.71
CA ALA A 145 -0.70 -2.44 17.95
C ALA A 145 0.82 -2.15 17.97
N ASP A 146 1.53 -2.39 16.85
CA ASP A 146 2.97 -2.08 16.75
C ASP A 146 3.24 -0.57 16.83
N ALA A 147 2.34 0.26 16.26
CA ALA A 147 2.40 1.70 16.35
C ALA A 147 1.98 2.26 17.73
N GLY A 148 1.34 1.46 18.58
CA GLY A 148 0.70 1.92 19.82
C GLY A 148 -0.44 2.90 19.57
N MET A 149 -1.15 2.78 18.46
CA MET A 149 -2.20 3.69 18.02
C MET A 149 -3.58 3.01 18.05
N GLN A 150 -4.60 3.84 18.25
CA GLN A 150 -5.99 3.44 18.13
C GLN A 150 -6.54 3.77 16.72
N PRO A 151 -7.57 3.07 16.24
CA PRO A 151 -8.19 3.35 14.93
C PRO A 151 -8.60 4.81 14.74
N GLU A 152 -9.08 5.47 15.81
CA GLU A 152 -9.53 6.87 15.82
C GLU A 152 -8.43 7.87 15.45
N GLU A 153 -7.19 7.47 15.62
CA GLU A 153 -6.04 8.33 15.34
C GLU A 153 -5.64 8.36 13.86
N ILE A 154 -6.22 7.47 13.03
CA ILE A 154 -5.88 7.34 11.61
C ILE A 154 -6.88 8.13 10.75
N PRO A 155 -6.51 9.28 10.21
CA PRO A 155 -7.41 10.10 9.40
C PRO A 155 -7.53 9.61 7.94
N TYR A 156 -6.54 8.87 7.44
CA TYR A 156 -6.50 8.42 6.05
C TYR A 156 -5.93 7.00 5.92
N VAL A 157 -6.59 6.20 5.12
CA VAL A 157 -6.16 4.87 4.69
C VAL A 157 -5.95 4.88 3.17
N ASN A 158 -4.71 4.65 2.72
CA ASN A 158 -4.44 4.28 1.35
C ASN A 158 -4.68 2.79 1.20
N ALA A 159 -5.79 2.42 0.58
CA ALA A 159 -6.22 1.04 0.45
C ALA A 159 -5.48 0.31 -0.67
N HIS A 160 -5.35 -0.99 -0.52
CA HIS A 160 -4.85 -1.84 -1.60
C HIS A 160 -5.77 -1.81 -2.82
N ALA A 161 -7.06 -1.89 -2.61
CA ALA A 161 -8.17 -1.89 -3.56
C ALA A 161 -7.76 -1.75 -5.03
N THR A 162 -7.74 -2.88 -5.75
CA THR A 162 -7.23 -3.00 -7.12
C THR A 162 -8.31 -2.87 -8.18
N SER A 163 -9.55 -2.52 -7.80
CA SER A 163 -10.72 -2.56 -8.67
C SER A 163 -11.21 -3.99 -8.97
N THR A 164 -10.79 -4.99 -8.19
CA THR A 164 -11.30 -6.35 -8.33
C THR A 164 -12.54 -6.56 -7.48
N PRO A 165 -13.58 -7.29 -8.00
CA PRO A 165 -14.85 -7.46 -7.29
C PRO A 165 -14.67 -7.98 -5.86
N LEU A 166 -13.97 -9.10 -5.67
CA LEU A 166 -13.81 -9.75 -4.36
C LEU A 166 -12.72 -9.11 -3.50
N GLY A 167 -11.63 -8.62 -4.12
CA GLY A 167 -10.53 -7.98 -3.38
C GLY A 167 -10.99 -6.75 -2.62
N ASP A 168 -11.60 -5.83 -3.33
CA ASP A 168 -12.09 -4.58 -2.78
C ASP A 168 -13.23 -4.79 -1.76
N TYR A 169 -14.11 -5.78 -2.01
CA TYR A 169 -15.19 -6.14 -1.09
C TYR A 169 -14.66 -6.63 0.26
N ASN A 170 -13.71 -7.57 0.25
CA ASN A 170 -13.13 -8.11 1.48
C ASN A 170 -12.28 -7.09 2.23
N GLU A 171 -11.52 -6.24 1.51
CA GLU A 171 -10.78 -5.15 2.14
C GLU A 171 -11.71 -4.14 2.79
N ALA A 172 -12.83 -3.78 2.12
CA ALA A 172 -13.82 -2.87 2.69
C ALA A 172 -14.41 -3.40 4.00
N LEU A 173 -14.74 -4.70 4.05
CA LEU A 173 -15.21 -5.33 5.29
C LEU A 173 -14.14 -5.31 6.38
N ALA A 174 -12.89 -5.63 6.04
CA ALA A 174 -11.79 -5.62 7.02
C ALA A 174 -11.56 -4.21 7.60
N ILE A 175 -11.64 -3.17 6.76
CA ILE A 175 -11.52 -1.77 7.19
C ILE A 175 -12.73 -1.40 8.07
N ASP A 176 -13.96 -1.73 7.66
CA ASP A 176 -15.17 -1.44 8.43
C ASP A 176 -15.14 -2.12 9.82
N GLU A 177 -14.69 -3.39 9.90
CA GLU A 177 -14.54 -4.10 11.17
C GLU A 177 -13.50 -3.49 12.12
N VAL A 178 -12.40 -2.94 11.57
CA VAL A 178 -11.33 -2.35 12.41
C VAL A 178 -11.65 -0.93 12.83
N PHE A 179 -12.20 -0.13 11.92
CA PHE A 179 -12.43 1.30 12.17
C PHE A 179 -13.85 1.62 12.68
N GLY A 180 -14.83 0.76 12.40
CA GLY A 180 -16.19 0.90 12.90
C GLY A 180 -16.83 2.25 12.63
N ALA A 181 -17.26 2.94 13.67
CA ALA A 181 -17.85 4.28 13.58
C ALA A 181 -16.82 5.39 13.28
N ASN A 182 -15.53 5.13 13.54
CA ASN A 182 -14.44 6.07 13.27
C ASN A 182 -13.97 5.92 11.83
N LYS A 183 -14.68 6.54 10.91
CA LYS A 183 -14.46 6.37 9.47
C LYS A 183 -13.37 7.29 8.93
N PRO A 184 -12.12 6.81 8.79
CA PRO A 184 -11.10 7.55 8.06
C PRO A 184 -11.53 7.78 6.62
N TYR A 185 -10.93 8.74 5.94
CA TYR A 185 -11.00 8.73 4.49
C TYR A 185 -10.27 7.50 3.94
N VAL A 186 -10.91 6.80 3.01
CA VAL A 186 -10.36 5.59 2.38
C VAL A 186 -10.30 5.80 0.87
N ALA A 187 -9.10 5.82 0.30
CA ALA A 187 -8.94 5.93 -1.14
C ALA A 187 -7.86 4.98 -1.64
N SER A 188 -7.96 4.56 -2.89
CA SER A 188 -6.91 3.84 -3.59
C SER A 188 -6.34 4.71 -4.69
N THR A 189 -5.04 4.99 -4.63
CA THR A 189 -4.31 5.70 -5.69
C THR A 189 -4.32 4.92 -7.00
N LYS A 190 -4.59 3.61 -6.96
CA LYS A 190 -4.74 2.77 -8.15
C LYS A 190 -5.91 3.18 -9.05
N SER A 191 -6.84 3.99 -8.54
CA SER A 191 -7.84 4.63 -9.39
C SER A 191 -7.22 5.50 -10.48
N MET A 192 -6.03 6.09 -10.23
CA MET A 192 -5.28 6.98 -11.13
C MET A 192 -4.08 6.28 -11.78
N THR A 193 -3.37 5.43 -11.04
CA THR A 193 -2.11 4.81 -11.50
C THR A 193 -2.31 3.44 -12.15
N GLY A 194 -3.46 2.81 -11.96
CA GLY A 194 -3.60 1.38 -12.15
C GLY A 194 -2.86 0.61 -11.04
N HIS A 195 -2.77 -0.70 -11.19
CA HIS A 195 -2.06 -1.56 -10.25
C HIS A 195 -0.59 -1.74 -10.67
N GLU A 196 0.31 -1.09 -9.96
CA GLU A 196 1.77 -1.11 -10.17
C GLU A 196 2.41 -2.42 -9.66
N MET A 197 1.61 -3.47 -9.51
CA MET A 197 2.00 -4.84 -9.12
C MET A 197 2.87 -4.88 -7.84
N TRP A 198 4.04 -5.50 -7.96
CA TRP A 198 4.95 -5.78 -6.86
C TRP A 198 5.49 -4.52 -6.18
N MET A 199 5.58 -3.41 -6.89
CA MET A 199 6.11 -2.15 -6.37
C MET A 199 5.06 -1.23 -5.76
N ALA A 200 3.77 -1.47 -6.00
CA ALA A 200 2.66 -0.58 -5.62
C ALA A 200 2.76 -0.08 -4.18
N GLY A 201 3.04 -0.96 -3.22
CA GLY A 201 3.14 -0.58 -1.81
C GLY A 201 4.25 0.44 -1.51
N ALA A 202 5.29 0.53 -2.33
CA ALA A 202 6.33 1.55 -2.17
C ALA A 202 5.91 2.90 -2.78
N SER A 203 5.33 2.90 -3.97
CA SER A 203 4.82 4.13 -4.60
C SER A 203 3.68 4.75 -3.80
N GLU A 204 2.79 3.94 -3.24
CA GLU A 204 1.68 4.37 -2.40
C GLU A 204 2.13 5.08 -1.12
N ILE A 205 3.23 4.63 -0.51
CA ILE A 205 3.86 5.37 0.61
C ILE A 205 4.35 6.73 0.11
N VAL A 206 5.03 6.82 -1.03
CA VAL A 206 5.50 8.11 -1.58
C VAL A 206 4.33 9.04 -1.90
N TYR A 207 3.29 8.56 -2.56
CA TYR A 207 2.10 9.36 -2.88
C TYR A 207 1.39 9.86 -1.61
N SER A 208 1.22 8.99 -0.62
CA SER A 208 0.57 9.35 0.64
C SER A 208 1.41 10.32 1.47
N MET A 209 2.74 10.22 1.43
CA MET A 209 3.64 11.21 2.05
C MET A 209 3.51 12.58 1.40
N LEU A 210 3.44 12.64 0.06
CA LEU A 210 3.20 13.90 -0.66
C LEU A 210 1.83 14.50 -0.32
N MET A 211 0.78 13.69 -0.22
CA MET A 211 -0.54 14.13 0.24
C MET A 211 -0.48 14.70 1.66
N MET A 212 0.23 14.03 2.57
CA MET A 212 0.42 14.47 3.95
C MET A 212 1.24 15.77 4.04
N GLU A 213 2.25 15.93 3.18
CA GLU A 213 3.07 17.14 3.12
C GLU A 213 2.24 18.34 2.65
N HIS A 214 1.45 18.15 1.58
CA HIS A 214 0.67 19.21 0.94
C HIS A 214 -0.75 19.39 1.51
N GLY A 215 -1.16 18.60 2.48
CA GLY A 215 -2.43 18.77 3.21
C GLY A 215 -3.66 18.48 2.36
N PHE A 216 -3.65 17.39 1.59
CA PHE A 216 -4.82 16.95 0.84
C PHE A 216 -4.90 15.42 0.76
N ILE A 217 -6.09 14.92 0.45
CA ILE A 217 -6.32 13.52 0.06
C ILE A 217 -6.75 13.50 -1.40
N ALA A 218 -6.06 12.72 -2.22
CA ALA A 218 -6.40 12.53 -3.62
C ALA A 218 -7.76 11.81 -3.76
N PRO A 219 -8.55 12.11 -4.79
CA PRO A 219 -9.81 11.44 -5.01
C PRO A 219 -9.61 9.98 -5.40
N ASN A 220 -10.58 9.15 -5.06
CA ASN A 220 -10.75 7.85 -5.66
C ASN A 220 -11.55 8.06 -6.97
N ILE A 221 -10.84 8.33 -8.07
CA ILE A 221 -11.50 8.64 -9.35
C ILE A 221 -12.28 7.41 -9.85
N ASN A 222 -13.30 7.67 -10.68
CA ASN A 222 -14.22 6.64 -11.19
C ASN A 222 -15.11 5.97 -10.13
N PHE A 223 -15.05 6.39 -8.86
CA PHE A 223 -15.98 5.97 -7.85
C PHE A 223 -17.28 6.80 -7.94
N ALA A 224 -18.40 6.17 -8.22
CA ALA A 224 -19.71 6.80 -8.27
C ALA A 224 -20.64 6.26 -7.18
N GLN A 225 -20.63 4.95 -6.95
CA GLN A 225 -21.48 4.28 -5.96
C GLN A 225 -20.81 3.02 -5.44
N GLY A 226 -20.84 2.82 -4.12
CA GLY A 226 -20.41 1.58 -3.48
C GLY A 226 -21.44 0.44 -3.59
N ASP A 227 -20.97 -0.78 -3.38
CA ASP A 227 -21.80 -1.96 -3.09
C ASP A 227 -22.12 -2.05 -1.58
N GLU A 228 -22.64 -3.20 -1.12
CA GLU A 228 -23.03 -3.44 0.27
C GLU A 228 -21.86 -3.22 1.26
N ALA A 229 -20.65 -3.63 0.91
CA ALA A 229 -19.48 -3.47 1.79
C ALA A 229 -18.83 -2.10 1.62
N THR A 230 -18.58 -1.69 0.38
CA THR A 230 -17.82 -0.48 0.07
C THR A 230 -18.59 0.81 0.38
N SER A 231 -19.93 0.78 0.37
CA SER A 231 -20.78 1.90 0.80
C SER A 231 -20.66 2.25 2.29
N LYS A 232 -20.08 1.37 3.11
CA LYS A 232 -19.81 1.62 4.52
C LYS A 232 -18.63 2.53 4.75
N LEU A 233 -17.73 2.66 3.77
CA LEU A 233 -16.49 3.43 3.86
C LEU A 233 -16.71 4.90 3.46
N ASN A 234 -15.85 5.77 3.97
CA ASN A 234 -15.80 7.19 3.59
C ASN A 234 -14.85 7.38 2.41
N ILE A 235 -15.34 7.12 1.20
CA ILE A 235 -14.56 7.15 -0.05
C ILE A 235 -14.69 8.51 -0.72
N PRO A 236 -13.61 9.32 -0.87
CA PRO A 236 -13.67 10.62 -1.49
C PRO A 236 -13.70 10.51 -3.03
N ALA A 237 -14.82 10.87 -3.66
CA ALA A 237 -14.92 10.99 -5.12
C ALA A 237 -14.27 12.29 -5.68
N ARG A 238 -13.87 13.21 -4.80
CA ARG A 238 -13.20 14.48 -5.13
C ARG A 238 -12.04 14.70 -4.16
N LYS A 239 -11.08 15.54 -4.57
CA LYS A 239 -9.99 15.99 -3.70
C LYS A 239 -10.56 16.55 -2.38
N VAL A 240 -9.98 16.13 -1.27
CA VAL A 240 -10.29 16.64 0.07
C VAL A 240 -9.11 17.45 0.56
N ASP A 241 -9.31 18.73 0.87
CA ASP A 241 -8.30 19.54 1.53
C ASP A 241 -8.35 19.24 3.03
N LEU A 242 -7.37 18.50 3.51
CA LEU A 242 -7.24 18.03 4.89
C LEU A 242 -5.77 17.97 5.28
N ALA A 243 -5.40 18.75 6.28
CA ALA A 243 -4.09 18.59 6.90
C ALA A 243 -4.12 17.39 7.85
N PHE A 244 -3.21 16.45 7.65
CA PHE A 244 -3.06 15.27 8.50
C PHE A 244 -1.59 15.01 8.77
N ASP A 245 -1.29 14.29 9.85
CA ASP A 245 0.08 14.03 10.30
C ASP A 245 0.43 12.53 10.29
N ARG A 246 -0.49 11.67 9.89
CA ARG A 246 -0.29 10.22 9.78
C ARG A 246 -1.28 9.60 8.81
N PHE A 247 -0.90 8.46 8.26
CA PHE A 247 -1.76 7.64 7.40
C PHE A 247 -1.40 6.16 7.55
N LEU A 248 -2.33 5.32 7.13
CA LEU A 248 -2.16 3.88 7.03
C LEU A 248 -2.17 3.47 5.55
N SER A 249 -1.28 2.56 5.14
CA SER A 249 -1.22 2.03 3.78
C SER A 249 -1.29 0.51 3.79
N ASN A 250 -2.20 -0.05 3.00
CA ASN A 250 -2.44 -1.48 2.85
C ASN A 250 -1.87 -2.01 1.55
N SER A 251 -1.31 -3.21 1.60
CA SER A 251 -0.91 -3.99 0.42
C SER A 251 -1.24 -5.46 0.67
N PHE A 252 -2.16 -6.01 -0.14
CA PHE A 252 -2.63 -7.39 -0.03
C PHE A 252 -2.34 -8.14 -1.32
N GLY A 253 -1.55 -9.21 -1.22
CA GLY A 253 -1.05 -9.95 -2.38
C GLY A 253 -1.72 -11.30 -2.56
N PHE A 254 -1.75 -11.79 -3.80
CA PHE A 254 -2.05 -13.19 -4.07
C PHE A 254 -1.11 -14.10 -3.26
N GLY A 255 -1.59 -15.29 -2.88
CA GLY A 255 -0.96 -16.12 -1.86
C GLY A 255 -1.40 -15.75 -0.44
N GLY A 256 -2.26 -14.72 -0.32
CA GLY A 256 -2.81 -14.26 0.96
C GLY A 256 -1.78 -13.55 1.83
N THR A 257 -0.76 -12.95 1.24
CA THR A 257 0.24 -12.15 1.97
C THR A 257 -0.28 -10.72 2.15
N ASN A 258 -0.32 -10.26 3.40
CA ASN A 258 -0.87 -8.96 3.78
C ASN A 258 0.17 -8.12 4.50
N SER A 259 0.31 -6.88 4.11
CA SER A 259 1.19 -5.89 4.70
C SER A 259 0.43 -4.58 4.94
N THR A 260 0.62 -4.03 6.12
CA THR A 260 0.07 -2.73 6.51
C THR A 260 1.17 -1.90 7.14
N LEU A 261 1.29 -0.65 6.74
CA LEU A 261 2.25 0.30 7.28
C LEU A 261 1.52 1.53 7.82
N ILE A 262 1.98 2.07 8.93
CA ILE A 262 1.60 3.39 9.42
C ILE A 262 2.81 4.30 9.32
N ILE A 263 2.62 5.43 8.64
CA ILE A 263 3.60 6.50 8.53
C ILE A 263 3.05 7.73 9.25
N LYS A 264 3.90 8.42 10.00
CA LYS A 264 3.54 9.69 10.63
C LYS A 264 4.61 10.76 10.41
N LYS A 265 4.24 12.04 10.54
CA LYS A 265 5.22 13.14 10.59
C LYS A 265 6.13 12.97 11.80
N CYS A 266 7.41 13.20 11.61
CA CYS A 266 8.37 13.30 12.71
C CYS A 266 8.15 14.64 13.43
N LYS A 267 8.05 14.61 14.76
CA LYS A 267 7.94 15.83 15.59
C LYS A 267 9.30 16.44 15.85
#